data_4ce56c4db95e06c921a07d96fd460388
#
_entry.id   4ce56c4db95e06c921a07d96fd460388
#
_cell.length_a   1.000
_cell.length_b   1.000
_cell.length_c   1.000
_cell.angle_alpha   90.00
_cell.angle_beta   90.00
_cell.angle_gamma   90.00
#
_symmetry.space_group_name_H-M   'P 1'
#
loop_
_entity.id
_entity.type
_entity.pdbx_description
1 polymer ?
#
loop_
_entity_poly.entity_id
_entity_poly.type
_entity_poly.pdbx_seq_one_letter_code
_entity_poly.pdbx_strand_id
1 'polypeptide(L)'
;MPRQSGYTLIELIMVIVLLSIVATVSVRFVGLSTQGALDTSSRQLRALQSVVISEQLTRDLREAFPLSVRSTGSCIEWLPMEAGTNYLNLPATEVSQIEIAEFAQPPVVSNRRVVIYGYGTTTGDIYTGANPGPVSSLISGVNNTAVPGSPATISLSASHRFTSTSPARRLFLVGEPVSICQSGRFLYRYSGYAPTSTQPDPPPVTPEVLAASVTGTVNFLFQPATLQRAA
;
A
#
# COMPACT_ATOMS: atom_id res chain seq x y z
N MET A 1 -10.26 -71.64 44.87
CA MET A 1 -9.10 -70.79 44.59
C MET A 1 -8.79 -70.90 43.09
N PRO A 2 -8.85 -69.81 42.30
CA PRO A 2 -8.52 -69.90 40.90
C PRO A 2 -7.00 -70.15 40.75
N ARG A 3 -6.63 -71.16 39.94
CA ARG A 3 -5.26 -71.41 39.54
C ARG A 3 -4.70 -70.24 38.78
N GLN A 4 -3.71 -69.57 39.28
CA GLN A 4 -2.93 -68.58 38.54
C GLN A 4 -2.04 -69.34 37.55
N SER A 5 -2.36 -69.30 36.29
CA SER A 5 -1.51 -69.75 35.19
C SER A 5 -0.42 -68.72 34.94
N GLY A 6 0.85 -69.09 35.20
CA GLY A 6 2.02 -68.26 34.91
C GLY A 6 2.28 -68.19 33.41
N TYR A 7 2.71 -67.04 32.92
CA TYR A 7 3.14 -66.84 31.52
C TYR A 7 4.44 -67.62 31.25
N THR A 8 4.54 -68.19 30.06
CA THR A 8 5.77 -68.80 29.60
C THR A 8 6.76 -67.71 29.07
N LEU A 9 8.07 -68.01 29.22
CA LEU A 9 9.12 -67.09 28.75
C LEU A 9 9.00 -66.79 27.26
N ILE A 10 8.59 -67.74 26.46
CA ILE A 10 8.37 -67.59 25.01
C ILE A 10 7.23 -66.64 24.69
N GLU A 11 6.16 -66.70 25.48
CA GLU A 11 5.00 -65.79 25.30
C GLU A 11 5.38 -64.34 25.61
N LEU A 12 6.22 -64.11 26.64
CA LEU A 12 6.73 -62.80 26.96
C LEU A 12 7.60 -62.24 25.81
N ILE A 13 8.50 -63.05 25.24
CA ILE A 13 9.36 -62.64 24.12
C ILE A 13 8.52 -62.32 22.89
N MET A 14 7.51 -63.11 22.53
CA MET A 14 6.63 -62.83 21.42
C MET A 14 5.89 -61.51 21.59
N VAL A 15 5.38 -61.20 22.77
CA VAL A 15 4.66 -59.95 23.05
C VAL A 15 5.58 -58.74 22.91
N ILE A 16 6.80 -58.77 23.45
CA ILE A 16 7.73 -57.65 23.35
C ILE A 16 8.19 -57.40 21.90
N VAL A 17 8.38 -58.45 21.10
CA VAL A 17 8.73 -58.33 19.68
C VAL A 17 7.56 -57.72 18.90
N LEU A 18 6.34 -58.20 19.07
CA LEU A 18 5.17 -57.65 18.42
C LEU A 18 4.91 -56.17 18.81
N LEU A 19 5.02 -55.87 20.12
CA LEU A 19 4.88 -54.49 20.61
C LEU A 19 5.95 -53.56 20.03
N SER A 20 7.19 -54.04 19.91
CA SER A 20 8.27 -53.20 19.32
C SER A 20 8.03 -52.89 17.85
N ILE A 21 7.50 -53.86 17.07
CA ILE A 21 7.14 -53.65 15.67
C ILE A 21 5.99 -52.63 15.56
N VAL A 22 4.91 -52.82 16.33
CA VAL A 22 3.77 -51.91 16.34
C VAL A 22 4.19 -50.50 16.78
N ALA A 23 5.02 -50.39 17.80
CA ALA A 23 5.52 -49.12 18.31
C ALA A 23 6.33 -48.35 17.22
N THR A 24 7.24 -49.06 16.54
CA THR A 24 8.06 -48.42 15.48
C THR A 24 7.22 -47.94 14.28
N VAL A 25 6.23 -48.71 13.85
CA VAL A 25 5.31 -48.31 12.77
C VAL A 25 4.46 -47.13 13.20
N SER A 26 3.92 -47.17 14.43
CA SER A 26 3.07 -46.08 14.97
C SER A 26 3.83 -44.76 15.08
N VAL A 27 5.07 -44.77 15.58
CA VAL A 27 5.90 -43.56 15.70
C VAL A 27 6.20 -42.97 14.32
N ARG A 28 6.53 -43.81 13.34
CA ARG A 28 6.76 -43.34 11.96
C ARG A 28 5.50 -42.74 11.34
N PHE A 29 4.35 -43.38 11.51
CA PHE A 29 3.08 -42.89 11.00
C PHE A 29 2.71 -41.54 11.61
N VAL A 30 2.80 -41.37 12.94
CA VAL A 30 2.53 -40.11 13.61
C VAL A 30 3.49 -39.03 13.13
N GLY A 31 4.79 -39.33 12.99
CA GLY A 31 5.80 -38.40 12.52
C GLY A 31 5.47 -37.87 11.09
N LEU A 32 5.15 -38.75 10.15
CA LEU A 32 4.77 -38.38 8.78
C LEU A 32 3.46 -37.57 8.73
N SER A 33 2.45 -37.98 9.51
CA SER A 33 1.19 -37.27 9.62
C SER A 33 1.37 -35.85 10.15
N THR A 34 2.19 -35.69 11.20
CA THR A 34 2.47 -34.39 11.80
C THR A 34 3.22 -33.46 10.81
N GLN A 35 4.23 -34.00 10.12
CA GLN A 35 4.95 -33.24 9.09
C GLN A 35 4.02 -32.79 7.96
N GLY A 36 3.16 -33.68 7.45
CA GLY A 36 2.18 -33.34 6.42
C GLY A 36 1.19 -32.24 6.85
N ALA A 37 0.73 -32.29 8.12
CA ALA A 37 -0.14 -31.27 8.68
C ALA A 37 0.57 -29.91 8.81
N LEU A 38 1.82 -29.88 9.28
CA LEU A 38 2.61 -28.66 9.39
C LEU A 38 2.91 -28.03 8.02
N ASP A 39 3.26 -28.84 7.03
CA ASP A 39 3.49 -28.36 5.66
C ASP A 39 2.23 -27.75 5.04
N THR A 40 1.09 -28.43 5.22
CA THR A 40 -0.20 -27.93 4.72
C THR A 40 -0.58 -26.62 5.41
N SER A 41 -0.46 -26.55 6.73
CA SER A 41 -0.73 -25.34 7.51
C SER A 41 0.16 -24.17 7.09
N SER A 42 1.46 -24.41 6.89
CA SER A 42 2.40 -23.38 6.46
C SER A 42 2.08 -22.82 5.08
N ARG A 43 1.65 -23.68 4.15
CA ARG A 43 1.20 -23.26 2.80
C ARG A 43 -0.08 -22.44 2.86
N GLN A 44 -1.05 -22.85 3.68
CA GLN A 44 -2.30 -22.11 3.86
C GLN A 44 -2.05 -20.72 4.45
N LEU A 45 -1.21 -20.59 5.47
CA LEU A 45 -0.85 -19.31 6.06
C LEU A 45 -0.21 -18.36 5.05
N ARG A 46 0.71 -18.87 4.21
CA ARG A 46 1.34 -18.06 3.15
C ARG A 46 0.32 -17.62 2.10
N ALA A 47 -0.59 -18.51 1.70
CA ALA A 47 -1.65 -18.17 0.75
C ALA A 47 -2.58 -17.08 1.30
N LEU A 48 -3.01 -17.18 2.56
CA LEU A 48 -3.83 -16.16 3.21
C LEU A 48 -3.10 -14.83 3.33
N GLN A 49 -1.83 -14.83 3.72
CA GLN A 49 -1.01 -13.61 3.77
C GLN A 49 -0.91 -12.94 2.41
N SER A 50 -0.71 -13.70 1.33
CA SER A 50 -0.62 -13.14 -0.02
C SER A 50 -1.92 -12.48 -0.48
N VAL A 51 -3.07 -13.07 -0.13
CA VAL A 51 -4.39 -12.48 -0.44
C VAL A 51 -4.56 -11.16 0.31
N VAL A 52 -4.30 -11.13 1.62
CA VAL A 52 -4.44 -9.90 2.42
C VAL A 52 -3.56 -8.77 1.90
N ILE A 53 -2.29 -9.07 1.56
CA ILE A 53 -1.36 -8.07 1.01
C ILE A 53 -1.84 -7.57 -0.35
N SER A 54 -2.30 -8.49 -1.22
CA SER A 54 -2.83 -8.13 -2.55
C SER A 54 -4.07 -7.24 -2.45
N GLU A 55 -4.99 -7.53 -1.52
CA GLU A 55 -6.17 -6.71 -1.28
C GLU A 55 -5.81 -5.33 -0.73
N GLN A 56 -4.88 -5.28 0.22
CA GLN A 56 -4.40 -4.02 0.78
C GLN A 56 -3.74 -3.16 -0.30
N LEU A 57 -2.82 -3.73 -1.09
CA LEU A 57 -2.16 -3.03 -2.19
C LEU A 57 -3.17 -2.54 -3.23
N THR A 58 -4.15 -3.38 -3.58
CA THR A 58 -5.20 -3.00 -4.53
C THR A 58 -6.05 -1.83 -4.01
N ARG A 59 -6.37 -1.82 -2.72
CA ARG A 59 -7.08 -0.71 -2.09
C ARG A 59 -6.25 0.57 -2.12
N ASP A 60 -5.01 0.50 -1.67
CA ASP A 60 -4.10 1.64 -1.63
C ASP A 60 -3.90 2.24 -3.02
N LEU A 61 -3.75 1.41 -4.06
CA LEU A 61 -3.62 1.87 -5.44
C LEU A 61 -4.91 2.45 -6.04
N ARG A 62 -6.08 2.00 -5.59
CA ARG A 62 -7.37 2.64 -5.98
C ARG A 62 -7.55 4.02 -5.37
N GLU A 63 -7.00 4.24 -4.19
CA GLU A 63 -6.99 5.51 -3.49
C GLU A 63 -5.81 6.40 -3.92
N ALA A 64 -4.91 5.90 -4.76
CA ALA A 64 -3.81 6.67 -5.31
C ALA A 64 -4.29 7.77 -6.26
N PHE A 65 -3.62 8.91 -6.23
CA PHE A 65 -3.83 9.95 -7.24
C PHE A 65 -3.42 9.39 -8.61
N PRO A 66 -4.31 9.36 -9.61
CA PRO A 66 -4.12 8.56 -10.83
C PRO A 66 -2.83 8.83 -11.61
N LEU A 67 -2.41 10.10 -11.67
CA LEU A 67 -1.19 10.50 -12.38
C LEU A 67 0.10 10.33 -11.56
N SER A 68 0.00 9.90 -10.30
CA SER A 68 1.15 9.80 -9.42
C SER A 68 1.80 8.42 -9.39
N VAL A 69 1.15 7.40 -9.93
CA VAL A 69 1.69 6.04 -9.89
C VAL A 69 2.89 5.92 -10.80
N ARG A 70 4.02 5.48 -10.24
CA ARG A 70 5.26 5.20 -10.97
C ARG A 70 5.95 3.96 -10.41
N SER A 71 6.77 3.31 -11.20
CA SER A 71 7.51 2.12 -10.78
C SER A 71 8.95 2.15 -11.29
N THR A 72 9.86 1.65 -10.48
CA THR A 72 11.27 1.46 -10.83
C THR A 72 11.70 0.10 -10.28
N GLY A 73 11.93 -0.88 -11.18
CA GLY A 73 12.38 -2.21 -10.80
C GLY A 73 11.47 -2.89 -9.77
N SER A 74 11.98 -3.04 -8.55
CA SER A 74 11.29 -3.69 -7.44
C SER A 74 10.45 -2.75 -6.56
N CYS A 75 10.37 -1.46 -6.92
CA CYS A 75 9.61 -0.43 -6.20
C CYS A 75 8.44 0.10 -7.02
N ILE A 76 7.30 0.30 -6.36
CA ILE A 76 6.16 1.08 -6.85
C ILE A 76 5.90 2.23 -5.89
N GLU A 77 5.59 3.42 -6.41
CA GLU A 77 5.35 4.63 -5.63
C GLU A 77 4.10 5.35 -6.12
N TRP A 78 3.37 5.97 -5.21
CA TRP A 78 2.20 6.81 -5.49
C TRP A 78 1.99 7.87 -4.42
N LEU A 79 1.17 8.87 -4.75
CA LEU A 79 0.63 9.83 -3.79
C LEU A 79 -0.78 9.41 -3.40
N PRO A 80 -1.08 9.20 -2.11
CA PRO A 80 -2.45 8.95 -1.65
C PRO A 80 -3.34 10.16 -1.97
N MET A 81 -4.50 9.94 -2.56
CA MET A 81 -5.53 10.96 -2.76
C MET A 81 -6.47 10.93 -1.55
N GLU A 82 -6.52 12.02 -0.80
CA GLU A 82 -7.26 12.05 0.46
C GLU A 82 -8.61 12.74 0.36
N ALA A 83 -8.70 13.76 -0.48
CA ALA A 83 -9.94 14.48 -0.70
C ALA A 83 -9.96 15.10 -2.09
N GLY A 84 -11.15 15.40 -2.57
CA GLY A 84 -11.36 16.11 -3.81
C GLY A 84 -12.53 17.07 -3.69
N THR A 85 -12.41 18.24 -4.33
CA THR A 85 -13.47 19.23 -4.42
C THR A 85 -13.32 20.03 -5.72
N ASN A 86 -14.16 21.04 -5.90
CA ASN A 86 -14.08 21.95 -7.03
C ASN A 86 -13.56 23.32 -6.57
N TYR A 87 -12.62 23.90 -7.31
CA TYR A 87 -12.27 25.30 -7.12
C TYR A 87 -13.30 26.21 -7.80
N LEU A 88 -13.60 27.35 -7.20
CA LEU A 88 -14.56 28.32 -7.72
C LEU A 88 -13.86 29.28 -8.70
N ASN A 89 -12.70 29.78 -8.30
CA ASN A 89 -11.87 30.66 -9.10
C ASN A 89 -10.39 30.27 -8.96
N LEU A 90 -9.66 30.30 -10.07
CA LEU A 90 -8.23 30.04 -10.12
C LEU A 90 -7.58 31.08 -11.03
N PRO A 91 -6.98 32.13 -10.46
CA PRO A 91 -6.27 33.14 -11.25
C PRO A 91 -5.05 32.55 -11.96
N ALA A 92 -4.68 33.13 -13.10
CA ALA A 92 -3.46 32.77 -13.83
C ALA A 92 -2.17 33.27 -13.15
N THR A 93 -2.31 34.06 -12.08
CA THR A 93 -1.23 34.60 -11.25
C THR A 93 -0.97 33.69 -10.03
N GLU A 94 0.08 33.98 -9.29
CA GLU A 94 0.33 33.30 -8.01
C GLU A 94 -0.79 33.57 -7.01
N VAL A 95 -1.18 32.52 -6.29
CA VAL A 95 -2.18 32.55 -5.23
C VAL A 95 -1.64 31.93 -3.93
N SER A 96 -1.94 32.53 -2.81
CA SER A 96 -1.71 31.96 -1.49
C SER A 96 -2.95 31.33 -0.88
N GLN A 97 -4.12 31.54 -1.53
CA GLN A 97 -5.41 31.03 -1.09
C GLN A 97 -6.25 30.65 -2.33
N ILE A 98 -6.97 29.53 -2.23
CA ILE A 98 -7.83 29.02 -3.29
C ILE A 98 -9.26 28.95 -2.75
N GLU A 99 -10.20 29.57 -3.47
CA GLU A 99 -11.63 29.47 -3.20
C GLU A 99 -12.17 28.12 -3.69
N ILE A 100 -12.88 27.40 -2.85
CA ILE A 100 -13.36 26.05 -3.14
C ILE A 100 -14.84 25.88 -2.78
N ALA A 101 -15.47 24.86 -3.36
CA ALA A 101 -16.66 24.27 -2.81
C ALA A 101 -16.30 23.50 -1.53
N GLU A 102 -17.21 23.45 -0.56
CA GLU A 102 -16.98 22.70 0.69
C GLU A 102 -16.65 21.23 0.41
N PHE A 103 -15.71 20.68 1.18
CA PHE A 103 -15.55 19.23 1.25
C PHE A 103 -16.71 18.61 2.03
N ALA A 104 -17.13 17.41 1.65
CA ALA A 104 -18.16 16.66 2.38
C ALA A 104 -17.77 16.40 3.85
N GLN A 105 -16.48 16.30 4.11
CA GLN A 105 -15.89 16.24 5.46
C GLN A 105 -14.60 17.08 5.47
N PRO A 106 -14.30 17.82 6.56
CA PRO A 106 -13.07 18.57 6.66
C PRO A 106 -11.85 17.67 6.49
N PRO A 107 -10.95 17.95 5.53
CA PRO A 107 -9.79 17.11 5.29
C PRO A 107 -8.69 17.34 6.33
N VAL A 108 -7.79 16.36 6.47
CA VAL A 108 -6.55 16.53 7.23
C VAL A 108 -5.64 17.50 6.47
N VAL A 109 -5.01 18.43 7.18
CA VAL A 109 -4.20 19.51 6.58
C VAL A 109 -2.70 19.19 6.60
N SER A 110 -2.23 18.45 7.61
CA SER A 110 -0.79 18.18 7.83
C SER A 110 -0.14 17.47 6.66
N ASN A 111 0.94 18.02 6.15
CA ASN A 111 1.75 17.47 5.05
C ASN A 111 0.95 17.18 3.77
N ARG A 112 -0.04 18.02 3.47
CA ARG A 112 -0.88 17.89 2.28
C ARG A 112 -0.56 18.97 1.27
N ARG A 113 -0.79 18.65 -0.02
CA ARG A 113 -0.62 19.54 -1.15
C ARG A 113 -1.86 19.53 -2.00
N VAL A 114 -2.11 20.66 -2.65
CA VAL A 114 -3.17 20.77 -3.66
C VAL A 114 -2.61 20.35 -5.01
N VAL A 115 -3.36 19.52 -5.73
CA VAL A 115 -3.08 19.18 -7.14
C VAL A 115 -4.22 19.66 -8.00
N ILE A 116 -3.88 20.46 -9.02
CA ILE A 116 -4.76 20.86 -10.11
C ILE A 116 -4.06 20.49 -11.41
N TYR A 117 -4.65 19.61 -12.17
CA TYR A 117 -4.06 19.13 -13.41
C TYR A 117 -5.01 19.28 -14.59
N GLY A 118 -4.45 19.48 -15.76
CA GLY A 118 -5.14 19.60 -17.05
C GLY A 118 -4.57 18.63 -18.08
N TYR A 119 -4.97 18.82 -19.31
CA TYR A 119 -4.40 18.05 -20.41
C TYR A 119 -2.89 18.27 -20.53
N GLY A 120 -2.14 17.18 -20.72
CA GLY A 120 -0.69 17.22 -20.89
C GLY A 120 0.12 17.18 -19.59
N THR A 121 -0.52 17.22 -18.42
CA THR A 121 0.19 16.98 -17.15
C THR A 121 0.71 15.54 -17.09
N THR A 122 1.98 15.39 -16.78
CA THR A 122 2.67 14.09 -16.69
C THR A 122 2.93 13.68 -15.25
N THR A 123 3.25 12.40 -15.02
CA THR A 123 3.69 11.92 -13.70
C THR A 123 4.91 12.68 -13.20
N GLY A 124 5.85 13.05 -14.09
CA GLY A 124 7.02 13.84 -13.72
C GLY A 124 6.64 15.19 -13.11
N ASP A 125 5.66 15.88 -13.68
CA ASP A 125 5.22 17.20 -13.21
C ASP A 125 4.65 17.14 -11.79
N ILE A 126 4.06 15.99 -11.39
CA ILE A 126 3.48 15.79 -10.05
C ILE A 126 4.55 15.73 -8.97
N TYR A 127 5.76 15.30 -9.30
CA TYR A 127 6.83 15.08 -8.32
C TYR A 127 7.92 16.17 -8.30
N THR A 128 7.91 17.11 -9.25
CA THR A 128 8.95 18.14 -9.32
C THR A 128 8.85 19.19 -8.25
N GLY A 129 7.66 19.44 -7.70
CA GLY A 129 7.43 20.55 -6.78
C GLY A 129 7.71 21.94 -7.39
N ALA A 130 7.70 22.03 -8.74
CA ALA A 130 7.99 23.27 -9.46
C ALA A 130 6.93 24.35 -9.20
N ASN A 131 7.35 25.59 -9.15
CA ASN A 131 6.49 26.77 -9.20
C ASN A 131 6.94 27.67 -10.38
N PRO A 132 6.13 27.82 -11.43
CA PRO A 132 4.77 27.29 -11.62
C PRO A 132 4.73 25.77 -11.87
N GLY A 133 3.63 25.11 -11.41
CA GLY A 133 3.45 23.68 -11.55
C GLY A 133 2.04 23.21 -11.22
N PRO A 134 1.71 21.92 -11.41
CA PRO A 134 0.39 21.38 -11.08
C PRO A 134 0.19 21.12 -9.58
N VAL A 135 1.27 21.09 -8.78
CA VAL A 135 1.27 20.73 -7.35
C VAL A 135 1.72 21.92 -6.52
N SER A 136 0.88 22.33 -5.57
CA SER A 136 1.15 23.51 -4.72
C SER A 136 2.27 23.25 -3.68
N SER A 137 2.65 24.32 -2.98
CA SER A 137 3.29 24.24 -1.67
C SER A 137 2.39 23.49 -0.68
N LEU A 138 2.89 23.22 0.53
CA LEU A 138 2.09 22.59 1.58
C LEU A 138 0.87 23.46 1.92
N ILE A 139 -0.21 22.81 2.32
CA ILE A 139 -1.39 23.47 2.86
C ILE A 139 -1.07 23.97 4.27
N SER A 140 -1.40 25.23 4.58
CA SER A 140 -1.30 25.79 5.91
C SER A 140 -2.62 25.78 6.68
N GLY A 141 -3.76 25.72 5.99
CA GLY A 141 -5.08 25.65 6.60
C GLY A 141 -6.19 25.41 5.58
N VAL A 142 -7.32 24.93 6.08
CA VAL A 142 -8.56 24.79 5.33
C VAL A 142 -9.69 25.39 6.15
N ASN A 143 -10.38 26.38 5.59
CA ASN A 143 -11.67 26.82 6.08
C ASN A 143 -12.75 26.12 5.26
N ASN A 144 -13.38 25.10 5.85
CA ASN A 144 -14.39 24.27 5.16
C ASN A 144 -15.84 24.79 5.37
N THR A 145 -16.00 26.05 5.74
CA THR A 145 -17.33 26.65 5.94
C THR A 145 -17.55 27.73 4.91
N ALA A 146 -18.49 27.51 4.00
CA ALA A 146 -18.97 28.54 3.08
C ALA A 146 -20.19 29.23 3.69
N VAL A 147 -20.19 30.56 3.64
CA VAL A 147 -21.35 31.39 3.98
C VAL A 147 -21.66 32.34 2.82
N PRO A 148 -22.85 32.90 2.70
CA PRO A 148 -23.17 33.83 1.63
C PRO A 148 -22.13 34.99 1.56
N GLY A 149 -21.46 35.10 0.41
CA GLY A 149 -20.38 36.08 0.18
C GLY A 149 -18.99 35.72 0.68
N SER A 150 -18.80 34.52 1.29
CA SER A 150 -17.49 34.03 1.72
C SER A 150 -17.39 32.54 1.49
N PRO A 151 -16.77 32.09 0.38
CA PRO A 151 -16.61 30.69 0.05
C PRO A 151 -15.65 29.97 1.02
N ALA A 152 -15.71 28.64 1.03
CA ALA A 152 -14.67 27.83 1.68
C ALA A 152 -13.32 28.06 0.99
N THR A 153 -12.23 27.92 1.73
CA THR A 153 -10.90 28.26 1.21
C THR A 153 -9.82 27.30 1.69
N ILE A 154 -8.82 27.09 0.84
CA ILE A 154 -7.56 26.43 1.18
C ILE A 154 -6.46 27.49 1.20
N SER A 155 -5.73 27.59 2.30
CA SER A 155 -4.56 28.46 2.43
C SER A 155 -3.28 27.63 2.19
N LEU A 156 -2.35 28.20 1.42
CA LEU A 156 -1.05 27.62 1.11
C LEU A 156 0.05 28.22 2.01
N SER A 157 1.07 27.45 2.31
CA SER A 157 2.22 27.91 3.09
C SER A 157 3.13 28.90 2.34
N ALA A 158 3.10 28.83 1.01
CA ALA A 158 3.76 29.79 0.11
C ALA A 158 2.90 29.98 -1.13
N SER A 159 3.00 31.15 -1.77
CA SER A 159 2.27 31.43 -3.00
C SER A 159 2.67 30.46 -4.10
N HIS A 160 1.69 30.07 -4.92
CA HIS A 160 1.89 29.11 -6.00
C HIS A 160 1.09 29.52 -7.24
N ARG A 161 1.69 29.31 -8.40
CA ARG A 161 1.03 29.50 -9.70
C ARG A 161 0.80 28.15 -10.36
N PHE A 162 -0.47 27.82 -10.62
CA PHE A 162 -0.83 26.59 -11.33
C PHE A 162 -0.62 26.76 -12.84
N THR A 163 0.01 25.76 -13.46
CA THR A 163 0.34 25.77 -14.90
C THR A 163 -0.84 25.48 -15.79
N SER A 164 -1.85 24.77 -15.26
CA SER A 164 -3.03 24.36 -16.01
C SER A 164 -4.28 24.43 -15.15
N THR A 165 -5.44 24.50 -15.81
CA THR A 165 -6.74 24.42 -15.17
C THR A 165 -7.37 23.06 -15.45
N SER A 166 -8.12 22.54 -14.50
CA SER A 166 -8.91 21.32 -14.71
C SER A 166 -10.17 21.66 -15.51
N PRO A 167 -10.50 20.91 -16.58
CA PRO A 167 -11.71 21.15 -17.38
C PRO A 167 -13.00 21.11 -16.54
N ALA A 168 -13.04 20.27 -15.52
CA ALA A 168 -14.16 20.14 -14.58
C ALA A 168 -13.97 20.97 -13.30
N ARG A 169 -13.00 21.89 -13.28
CA ARG A 169 -12.61 22.68 -12.08
C ARG A 169 -12.31 21.83 -10.84
N ARG A 170 -11.80 20.64 -11.03
CA ARG A 170 -11.47 19.73 -9.93
C ARG A 170 -10.13 20.06 -9.31
N LEU A 171 -10.08 19.91 -8.00
CA LEU A 171 -8.92 20.06 -7.15
C LEU A 171 -8.84 18.83 -6.25
N PHE A 172 -7.63 18.33 -6.04
CA PHE A 172 -7.38 17.15 -5.20
C PHE A 172 -6.37 17.50 -4.11
N LEU A 173 -6.59 16.92 -2.94
CA LEU A 173 -5.61 16.93 -1.86
C LEU A 173 -4.87 15.61 -1.86
N VAL A 174 -3.54 15.69 -1.93
CA VAL A 174 -2.67 14.52 -1.92
C VAL A 174 -1.75 14.54 -0.70
N GLY A 175 -1.47 13.36 -0.18
CA GLY A 175 -0.53 13.14 0.90
C GLY A 175 0.91 13.05 0.44
N GLU A 176 1.79 12.70 1.39
CA GLU A 176 3.19 12.35 1.10
C GLU A 176 3.27 11.03 0.33
N PRO A 177 4.33 10.81 -0.47
CA PRO A 177 4.50 9.59 -1.23
C PRO A 177 4.51 8.34 -0.33
N VAL A 178 3.97 7.27 -0.88
CA VAL A 178 4.05 5.93 -0.33
C VAL A 178 4.73 5.03 -1.36
N SER A 179 5.74 4.27 -0.93
CA SER A 179 6.38 3.27 -1.78
C SER A 179 6.28 1.89 -1.18
N ILE A 180 6.17 0.90 -2.05
CA ILE A 180 6.34 -0.50 -1.71
C ILE A 180 7.51 -1.05 -2.52
N CYS A 181 8.53 -1.56 -1.81
CA CYS A 181 9.75 -2.09 -2.43
C CYS A 181 10.05 -3.49 -1.89
N GLN A 182 10.55 -4.37 -2.76
CA GLN A 182 11.13 -5.63 -2.33
C GLN A 182 12.61 -5.44 -1.99
N SER A 183 13.03 -5.96 -0.84
CA SER A 183 14.43 -6.14 -0.51
C SER A 183 14.67 -7.54 0.05
N GLY A 184 15.40 -8.35 -0.69
CA GLY A 184 15.60 -9.75 -0.38
C GLY A 184 14.28 -10.52 -0.28
N ARG A 185 14.04 -11.11 0.90
CA ARG A 185 12.82 -11.91 1.18
C ARG A 185 11.65 -11.10 1.73
N PHE A 186 11.78 -9.78 1.82
CA PHE A 186 10.80 -8.92 2.45
C PHE A 186 10.18 -7.95 1.44
N LEU A 187 8.92 -7.65 1.65
CA LEU A 187 8.23 -6.54 1.03
C LEU A 187 8.05 -5.46 2.10
N TYR A 188 8.54 -4.28 1.80
CA TYR A 188 8.54 -3.14 2.71
C TYR A 188 7.64 -2.02 2.21
N ARG A 189 6.95 -1.36 3.13
CA ARG A 189 6.24 -0.12 2.90
C ARG A 189 7.06 1.04 3.46
N TYR A 190 7.20 2.09 2.66
CA TYR A 190 7.86 3.34 3.02
C TYR A 190 6.84 4.47 2.94
N SER A 191 6.81 5.34 3.95
CA SER A 191 5.94 6.53 4.02
C SER A 191 6.62 7.63 4.82
N GLY A 192 6.08 8.86 4.78
CA GLY A 192 6.63 9.97 5.56
C GLY A 192 7.91 10.56 4.97
N TYR A 193 8.02 10.65 3.64
CA TYR A 193 9.12 11.31 2.95
C TYR A 193 8.58 12.30 1.91
N ALA A 194 9.40 13.30 1.58
CA ALA A 194 9.02 14.31 0.61
C ALA A 194 9.03 13.76 -0.82
N PRO A 195 8.14 14.24 -1.69
CA PRO A 195 8.16 13.87 -3.10
C PRO A 195 9.47 14.35 -3.76
N THR A 196 10.05 13.49 -4.60
CA THR A 196 11.29 13.76 -5.34
C THR A 196 11.06 13.48 -6.82
N SER A 197 11.69 14.25 -7.70
CA SER A 197 11.56 14.10 -9.16
C SER A 197 11.99 12.69 -9.62
N THR A 198 13.07 12.17 -9.07
CA THR A 198 13.52 10.79 -9.29
C THR A 198 12.92 9.90 -8.21
N GLN A 199 12.30 8.77 -8.61
CA GLN A 199 11.79 7.79 -7.66
C GLN A 199 12.95 7.22 -6.83
N PRO A 200 12.92 7.32 -5.49
CA PRO A 200 13.93 6.68 -4.66
C PRO A 200 13.73 5.16 -4.63
N ASP A 201 14.83 4.41 -4.71
CA ASP A 201 14.84 2.94 -4.70
C ASP A 201 15.97 2.40 -3.81
N PRO A 202 15.69 2.08 -2.52
CA PRO A 202 14.49 2.40 -1.74
C PRO A 202 14.47 3.85 -1.21
N PRO A 203 13.31 4.35 -0.71
CA PRO A 203 13.25 5.63 0.00
C PRO A 203 14.12 5.68 1.26
N PRO A 204 14.73 6.85 1.59
CA PRO A 204 15.67 6.98 2.71
C PRO A 204 14.98 7.16 4.07
N VAL A 205 13.96 6.35 4.34
CA VAL A 205 13.19 6.37 5.60
C VAL A 205 13.07 4.95 6.17
N THR A 206 12.75 4.83 7.45
CA THR A 206 12.56 3.53 8.08
C THR A 206 11.32 2.84 7.52
N PRO A 207 11.45 1.63 6.96
CA PRO A 207 10.32 0.92 6.39
C PRO A 207 9.50 0.13 7.41
N GLU A 208 8.25 -0.12 7.06
CA GLU A 208 7.40 -1.13 7.70
C GLU A 208 7.42 -2.43 6.90
N VAL A 209 7.47 -3.58 7.59
CA VAL A 209 7.43 -4.88 6.93
C VAL A 209 5.99 -5.23 6.57
N LEU A 210 5.68 -5.32 5.28
CA LEU A 210 4.38 -5.80 4.79
C LEU A 210 4.32 -7.32 4.68
N ALA A 211 5.39 -7.92 4.16
CA ALA A 211 5.49 -9.36 3.99
C ALA A 211 6.89 -9.85 4.30
N ALA A 212 6.95 -11.02 4.94
CA ALA A 212 8.15 -11.83 5.09
C ALA A 212 8.05 -13.08 4.20
N SER A 213 9.20 -13.62 3.82
CA SER A 213 9.27 -14.88 3.06
C SER A 213 8.72 -14.80 1.62
N VAL A 214 8.87 -13.65 0.97
CA VAL A 214 8.63 -13.51 -0.46
C VAL A 214 9.63 -14.39 -1.22
N THR A 215 9.13 -15.23 -2.10
CA THR A 215 9.96 -16.10 -2.96
C THR A 215 9.98 -15.53 -4.37
N GLY A 216 11.18 -15.39 -4.94
CA GLY A 216 11.40 -14.80 -6.26
C GLY A 216 11.48 -13.26 -6.22
N THR A 217 11.55 -12.67 -7.40
CA THR A 217 11.66 -11.22 -7.58
C THR A 217 10.30 -10.65 -7.93
N VAL A 218 9.85 -9.66 -7.15
CA VAL A 218 8.68 -8.85 -7.48
C VAL A 218 9.12 -7.78 -8.48
N ASN A 219 8.43 -7.70 -9.59
CA ASN A 219 8.65 -6.66 -10.59
C ASN A 219 7.34 -5.91 -10.80
N PHE A 220 7.34 -4.62 -10.45
CA PHE A 220 6.18 -3.76 -10.65
C PHE A 220 6.22 -3.16 -12.05
N LEU A 221 5.26 -3.51 -12.87
CA LEU A 221 5.10 -2.96 -14.20
C LEU A 221 3.90 -2.00 -14.22
N PHE A 222 4.18 -0.71 -14.34
CA PHE A 222 3.16 0.30 -14.54
C PHE A 222 2.98 0.57 -16.05
N GLN A 223 1.74 0.45 -16.52
CA GLN A 223 1.36 0.85 -17.85
C GLN A 223 0.47 2.09 -17.77
N PRO A 224 0.92 3.25 -18.29
CA PRO A 224 0.11 4.44 -18.27
C PRO A 224 -1.20 4.25 -19.05
N ALA A 225 -2.25 4.93 -18.61
CA ALA A 225 -3.52 4.94 -19.33
C ALA A 225 -3.33 5.52 -20.73
N THR A 226 -3.92 4.89 -21.72
CA THR A 226 -4.00 5.40 -23.08
C THR A 226 -5.44 5.78 -23.40
N LEU A 227 -5.66 6.66 -24.38
CA LEU A 227 -7.01 7.06 -24.81
C LEU A 227 -7.89 5.87 -25.21
N GLN A 228 -7.28 4.76 -25.66
CA GLN A 228 -7.98 3.52 -26.03
C GLN A 228 -8.42 2.68 -24.83
N ARG A 229 -7.86 2.91 -23.62
CA ARG A 229 -8.22 2.20 -22.38
C ARG A 229 -9.15 3.00 -21.48
N ALA A 230 -9.46 4.22 -21.83
CA ALA A 230 -10.41 5.07 -21.09
C ALA A 230 -11.83 5.00 -21.65
N ALA A 231 -12.07 4.11 -22.62
CA ALA A 231 -13.37 3.87 -23.23
C ALA A 231 -14.09 2.67 -22.57
#